data_3cedb81b0773d1e3e547421c3e50a6ae
#
_entry.id   3cedb81b0773d1e3e547421c3e50a6ae
#
_cell.length_a   1.000
_cell.length_b   1.000
_cell.length_c   1.000
_cell.angle_alpha   90.00
_cell.angle_beta   90.00
_cell.angle_gamma   90.00
#
_symmetry.space_group_name_H-M   'P 1'
#
loop_
_entity.id
_entity.type
_entity.pdbx_description
1 polymer ?
#
loop_
_entity_poly.entity_id
_entity_poly.type
_entity_poly.pdbx_seq_one_letter_code
_entity_poly.pdbx_strand_id
1 'polypeptide(L)'
;MASTTITAATLVANARTRIENLSPGQVSAELEGGAVLIDIREADERLASGKIAGALHAPRGMLEFYADPTGPYYRPEFEPNRRIILHCASGGRSALAAACLQEMGYRNVAHLDGGVKLWKEQGLPVEPLS
;
A
#
# COMPACT_ATOMS: atom_id res chain seq x y z
N MET A 1 20.65 6.95 29.85
CA MET A 1 19.40 7.66 29.59
C MET A 1 18.65 6.97 28.43
N ALA A 2 17.39 6.69 28.64
CA ALA A 2 16.60 6.05 27.60
C ALA A 2 16.37 7.01 26.43
N SER A 3 16.46 6.50 25.22
CA SER A 3 16.12 7.26 24.03
C SER A 3 14.61 7.48 23.96
N THR A 4 14.19 8.69 23.59
CA THR A 4 12.79 8.97 23.29
C THR A 4 12.47 8.73 21.81
N THR A 5 13.47 8.41 21.02
CA THR A 5 13.32 8.17 19.58
C THR A 5 12.80 6.77 19.33
N ILE A 6 11.83 6.64 18.43
CA ILE A 6 11.29 5.37 18.00
C ILE A 6 11.86 5.06 16.63
N THR A 7 12.28 3.82 16.41
CA THR A 7 12.82 3.40 15.11
C THR A 7 11.72 3.20 14.09
N ALA A 8 12.09 3.28 12.81
CA ALA A 8 11.17 2.96 11.73
C ALA A 8 10.64 1.53 11.85
N ALA A 9 11.51 0.60 12.24
CA ALA A 9 11.10 -0.80 12.43
C ALA A 9 10.00 -0.93 13.50
N THR A 10 10.12 -0.18 14.60
CA THR A 10 9.09 -0.17 15.65
C THR A 10 7.78 0.43 15.14
N LEU A 11 7.84 1.53 14.40
CA LEU A 11 6.62 2.12 13.80
C LEU A 11 5.93 1.12 12.86
N VAL A 12 6.69 0.44 12.02
CA VAL A 12 6.14 -0.57 11.11
C VAL A 12 5.50 -1.72 11.89
N ALA A 13 6.20 -2.24 12.90
CA ALA A 13 5.69 -3.34 13.72
C ALA A 13 4.37 -2.93 14.41
N ASN A 14 4.31 -1.72 14.96
CA ASN A 14 3.09 -1.22 15.59
C ASN A 14 1.95 -1.07 14.58
N ALA A 15 2.23 -0.53 13.40
CA ALA A 15 1.24 -0.41 12.34
C ALA A 15 0.67 -1.79 11.96
N ARG A 16 1.53 -2.79 11.81
CA ARG A 16 1.12 -4.15 11.41
C ARG A 16 0.16 -4.79 12.40
N THR A 17 0.18 -4.40 13.67
CA THR A 17 -0.78 -4.93 14.66
C THR A 17 -2.17 -4.34 14.51
N ARG A 18 -2.31 -3.24 13.77
CA ARG A 18 -3.58 -2.50 13.63
C ARG A 18 -4.20 -2.62 12.27
N ILE A 19 -3.52 -3.21 11.31
CA ILE A 19 -3.97 -3.31 9.92
C ILE A 19 -4.12 -4.76 9.51
N GLU A 20 -4.75 -4.96 8.39
CA GLU A 20 -4.88 -6.27 7.77
C GLU A 20 -3.66 -6.54 6.89
N ASN A 21 -2.94 -7.63 7.16
CA ASN A 21 -1.72 -8.00 6.44
C ASN A 21 -2.06 -9.18 5.53
N LEU A 22 -2.00 -8.98 4.23
CA LEU A 22 -2.37 -10.00 3.25
C LEU A 22 -1.14 -10.58 2.57
N SER A 23 -1.15 -11.89 2.36
CA SER A 23 -0.13 -12.56 1.56
C SER A 23 -0.33 -12.24 0.08
N PRO A 24 0.71 -12.46 -0.78
CA PRO A 24 0.54 -12.28 -2.21
C PRO A 24 -0.62 -13.07 -2.80
N GLY A 25 -0.81 -14.32 -2.38
CA GLY A 25 -1.93 -15.14 -2.86
C GLY A 25 -3.29 -14.55 -2.46
N GLN A 26 -3.40 -14.04 -1.23
CA GLN A 26 -4.64 -13.40 -0.77
C GLN A 26 -4.92 -12.13 -1.56
N VAL A 27 -3.89 -11.31 -1.82
CA VAL A 27 -4.05 -10.10 -2.62
C VAL A 27 -4.49 -10.46 -4.03
N SER A 28 -3.86 -11.45 -4.66
CA SER A 28 -4.22 -11.88 -6.00
C SER A 28 -5.69 -12.28 -6.08
N ALA A 29 -6.17 -13.04 -5.09
CA ALA A 29 -7.58 -13.45 -5.05
C ALA A 29 -8.51 -12.26 -4.88
N GLU A 30 -8.16 -11.30 -4.04
CA GLU A 30 -9.00 -10.12 -3.81
C GLU A 30 -9.05 -9.20 -5.03
N LEU A 31 -7.96 -9.12 -5.79
CA LEU A 31 -7.96 -8.34 -7.03
C LEU A 31 -8.94 -8.91 -8.05
N GLU A 32 -9.04 -10.23 -8.13
CA GLU A 32 -10.04 -10.88 -8.98
C GLU A 32 -11.47 -10.52 -8.54
N GLY A 33 -11.66 -10.28 -7.24
CA GLY A 33 -12.95 -9.88 -6.68
C GLY A 33 -13.24 -8.39 -6.76
N GLY A 34 -12.35 -7.59 -7.36
CA GLY A 34 -12.58 -6.16 -7.59
C GLY A 34 -11.93 -5.22 -6.60
N ALA A 35 -11.07 -5.70 -5.70
CA ALA A 35 -10.32 -4.81 -4.81
C ALA A 35 -9.41 -3.88 -5.61
N VAL A 36 -9.20 -2.68 -5.09
CA VAL A 36 -8.30 -1.68 -5.69
C VAL A 36 -6.91 -1.85 -5.10
N LEU A 37 -5.90 -2.00 -5.96
CA LEU A 37 -4.50 -2.08 -5.53
C LEU A 37 -3.83 -0.75 -5.81
N ILE A 38 -3.19 -0.18 -4.80
CA ILE A 38 -2.48 1.09 -4.89
C ILE A 38 -1.00 0.86 -4.65
N ASP A 39 -0.18 1.18 -5.63
CA ASP A 39 1.28 1.13 -5.55
C ASP A 39 1.77 2.48 -5.02
N ILE A 40 2.37 2.48 -3.83
CA ILE A 40 2.83 3.72 -3.20
C ILE A 40 4.33 3.96 -3.34
N ARG A 41 5.00 3.17 -4.20
CA ARG A 41 6.42 3.36 -4.48
C ARG A 41 6.66 4.62 -5.31
N GLU A 42 7.92 5.05 -5.39
CA GLU A 42 8.29 6.13 -6.27
C GLU A 42 8.30 5.66 -7.74
N ALA A 43 8.17 6.61 -8.66
CA ALA A 43 8.07 6.28 -10.08
C ALA A 43 9.28 5.54 -10.62
N ASP A 44 10.48 5.90 -10.17
CA ASP A 44 11.71 5.24 -10.62
C ASP A 44 11.82 3.79 -10.12
N GLU A 45 11.28 3.48 -8.96
CA GLU A 45 11.21 2.10 -8.48
C GLU A 45 10.34 1.25 -9.40
N ARG A 46 9.23 1.81 -9.84
CA ARG A 46 8.30 1.14 -10.76
C ARG A 46 8.94 0.90 -12.12
N LEU A 47 9.69 1.87 -12.61
CA LEU A 47 10.43 1.73 -13.86
C LEU A 47 11.49 0.62 -13.78
N ALA A 48 12.20 0.57 -12.65
CA ALA A 48 13.30 -0.38 -12.48
C ALA A 48 12.82 -1.82 -12.29
N SER A 49 11.71 -2.03 -11.57
CA SER A 49 11.31 -3.37 -11.14
C SER A 49 9.95 -3.84 -11.67
N GLY A 50 9.28 -3.01 -12.47
CA GLY A 50 7.95 -3.34 -12.99
C GLY A 50 6.83 -3.08 -11.99
N LYS A 51 5.61 -3.34 -12.43
CA LYS A 51 4.39 -3.11 -11.63
C LYS A 51 3.48 -4.32 -11.64
N ILE A 52 2.62 -4.42 -10.65
CA ILE A 52 1.54 -5.40 -10.63
C ILE A 52 0.42 -4.86 -11.53
N ALA A 53 -0.10 -5.71 -12.42
CA ALA A 53 -1.13 -5.32 -13.38
C ALA A 53 -2.35 -4.74 -12.65
N GLY A 54 -2.85 -3.61 -13.14
CA GLY A 54 -4.01 -2.94 -12.58
C GLY A 54 -3.73 -2.07 -11.35
N ALA A 55 -2.51 -2.07 -10.83
CA ALA A 55 -2.17 -1.22 -9.69
C ALA A 55 -2.19 0.25 -10.09
N LEU A 56 -2.92 1.05 -9.33
CA LEU A 56 -2.92 2.49 -9.48
C LEU A 56 -1.69 3.06 -8.76
N HIS A 57 -1.17 4.17 -9.24
CA HIS A 57 0.02 4.78 -8.64
C HIS A 57 -0.34 5.98 -7.77
N ALA A 58 -0.01 5.90 -6.51
CA ALA A 58 -0.12 7.03 -5.58
C ALA A 58 1.12 7.03 -4.71
N PRO A 59 2.18 7.78 -5.10
CA PRO A 59 3.42 7.80 -4.32
C PRO A 59 3.14 8.21 -2.88
N ARG A 60 3.88 7.61 -1.95
CA ARG A 60 3.59 7.75 -0.51
C ARG A 60 3.43 9.21 -0.09
N GLY A 61 4.24 10.10 -0.67
CA GLY A 61 4.19 11.53 -0.32
C GLY A 61 2.90 12.24 -0.71
N MET A 62 2.10 11.66 -1.61
CA MET A 62 0.84 12.25 -2.05
C MET A 62 -0.39 11.48 -1.56
N LEU A 63 -0.19 10.37 -0.86
CA LEU A 63 -1.29 9.47 -0.53
C LEU A 63 -2.43 10.16 0.23
N GLU A 64 -2.12 10.85 1.31
CA GLU A 64 -3.14 11.53 2.12
C GLU A 64 -3.89 12.59 1.33
N PHE A 65 -3.19 13.27 0.44
CA PHE A 65 -3.81 14.33 -0.37
C PHE A 65 -4.75 13.75 -1.42
N TYR A 66 -4.38 12.61 -2.03
CA TYR A 66 -5.26 11.92 -2.97
C TYR A 66 -6.47 11.29 -2.26
N ALA A 67 -6.32 10.97 -0.99
CA ALA A 67 -7.36 10.28 -0.19
C ALA A 67 -8.27 11.25 0.58
N ASP A 68 -8.07 12.54 0.45
CA ASP A 68 -8.86 13.56 1.14
C ASP A 68 -10.00 14.07 0.25
N PRO A 69 -11.26 13.66 0.50
CA PRO A 69 -12.38 14.06 -0.35
C PRO A 69 -12.65 15.57 -0.35
N THR A 70 -12.13 16.31 0.62
CA THR A 70 -12.32 17.76 0.72
C THR A 70 -11.19 18.56 0.08
N GLY A 71 -10.10 17.89 -0.30
CA GLY A 71 -8.91 18.55 -0.82
C GLY A 71 -8.88 18.69 -2.34
N PRO A 72 -8.01 19.58 -2.86
CA PRO A 72 -7.95 19.83 -4.30
C PRO A 72 -7.28 18.71 -5.10
N TYR A 73 -6.61 17.76 -4.43
CA TYR A 73 -5.92 16.65 -5.09
C TYR A 73 -6.68 15.35 -5.02
N TYR A 74 -7.92 15.36 -4.50
CA TYR A 74 -8.69 14.14 -4.30
C TYR A 74 -8.84 13.33 -5.59
N ARG A 75 -8.62 12.02 -5.47
CA ARG A 75 -8.82 11.08 -6.56
C ARG A 75 -9.96 10.12 -6.22
N PRO A 76 -10.95 9.97 -7.10
CA PRO A 76 -12.17 9.17 -6.80
C PRO A 76 -11.92 7.70 -6.51
N GLU A 77 -10.79 7.16 -6.93
CA GLU A 77 -10.41 5.77 -6.60
C GLU A 77 -10.31 5.57 -5.09
N PHE A 78 -10.02 6.64 -4.34
CA PHE A 78 -9.96 6.62 -2.88
C PHE A 78 -11.33 6.88 -2.30
N GLU A 79 -12.13 5.84 -2.24
CA GLU A 79 -13.47 5.93 -1.66
C GLU A 79 -13.43 5.20 -0.30
N PRO A 80 -13.82 5.88 0.82
CA PRO A 80 -13.58 5.34 2.18
C PRO A 80 -14.16 3.97 2.49
N ASN A 81 -15.20 3.55 1.80
CA ASN A 81 -15.81 2.24 2.02
C ASN A 81 -15.33 1.17 1.06
N ARG A 82 -14.50 1.55 0.08
CA ARG A 82 -14.01 0.64 -0.93
C ARG A 82 -12.89 -0.24 -0.38
N ARG A 83 -12.80 -1.47 -0.86
CA ARG A 83 -11.68 -2.34 -0.51
C ARG A 83 -10.41 -1.83 -1.20
N ILE A 84 -9.47 -1.33 -0.42
CA ILE A 84 -8.22 -0.77 -0.90
C ILE A 84 -7.06 -1.56 -0.30
N ILE A 85 -6.16 -2.01 -1.17
CA ILE A 85 -4.95 -2.72 -0.76
C ILE A 85 -3.76 -1.88 -1.20
N LEU A 86 -2.89 -1.54 -0.25
CA LEU A 86 -1.69 -0.76 -0.52
C LEU A 86 -0.49 -1.69 -0.65
N HIS A 87 0.45 -1.35 -1.52
CA HIS A 87 1.72 -2.08 -1.55
C HIS A 87 2.91 -1.17 -1.84
N CYS A 88 4.06 -1.62 -1.40
CA CYS A 88 5.34 -0.99 -1.69
C CYS A 88 6.35 -2.06 -2.09
N ALA A 89 7.64 -1.81 -1.89
CA ALA A 89 8.68 -2.79 -2.28
C ALA A 89 8.72 -4.00 -1.34
N SER A 90 8.74 -3.79 -0.02
CA SER A 90 8.92 -4.85 0.97
C SER A 90 7.91 -4.85 2.12
N GLY A 91 6.98 -3.91 2.14
CA GLY A 91 5.88 -3.89 3.09
C GLY A 91 5.97 -2.85 4.20
N GLY A 92 7.11 -2.18 4.37
CA GLY A 92 7.27 -1.19 5.44
C GLY A 92 6.44 0.08 5.22
N ARG A 93 6.64 0.71 4.08
CA ARG A 93 5.89 1.93 3.74
C ARG A 93 4.39 1.67 3.65
N SER A 94 4.00 0.52 3.10
CA SER A 94 2.57 0.21 2.95
C SER A 94 1.90 -0.08 4.28
N ALA A 95 2.61 -0.67 5.25
CA ALA A 95 2.07 -0.84 6.59
C ALA A 95 1.77 0.50 7.24
N LEU A 96 2.71 1.43 7.19
CA LEU A 96 2.52 2.78 7.72
C LEU A 96 1.39 3.51 6.99
N ALA A 97 1.34 3.37 5.68
CA ALA A 97 0.32 4.00 4.85
C ALA A 97 -1.09 3.47 5.17
N ALA A 98 -1.23 2.16 5.34
CA ALA A 98 -2.52 1.57 5.68
C ALA A 98 -3.02 2.08 7.04
N ALA A 99 -2.14 2.16 8.03
CA ALA A 99 -2.50 2.71 9.33
C ALA A 99 -2.91 4.19 9.21
N CYS A 100 -2.23 4.95 8.36
CA CYS A 100 -2.57 6.34 8.11
C CYS A 100 -3.96 6.50 7.47
N LEU A 101 -4.29 5.68 6.48
CA LEU A 101 -5.62 5.73 5.87
C LEU A 101 -6.72 5.37 6.88
N GLN A 102 -6.44 4.43 7.79
CA GLN A 102 -7.41 4.12 8.86
C GLN A 102 -7.68 5.33 9.72
N GLU A 103 -6.63 6.10 10.06
CA GLU A 103 -6.79 7.34 10.83
C GLU A 103 -7.65 8.36 10.09
N MET A 104 -7.63 8.33 8.76
CA MET A 104 -8.44 9.21 7.92
C MET A 104 -9.89 8.72 7.76
N GLY A 105 -10.23 7.57 8.33
CA GLY A 105 -11.59 7.03 8.27
C GLY A 105 -11.82 5.97 7.21
N TYR A 106 -10.77 5.50 6.55
CA TYR A 106 -10.87 4.38 5.60
C TYR A 106 -11.04 3.09 6.38
N ARG A 107 -12.13 2.37 6.14
CA ARG A 107 -12.55 1.23 6.98
C ARG A 107 -12.17 -0.12 6.42
N ASN A 108 -11.82 -0.20 5.14
CA ASN A 108 -11.62 -1.46 4.46
C ASN A 108 -10.27 -1.48 3.75
N VAL A 109 -9.22 -1.23 4.52
CA VAL A 109 -7.86 -1.09 4.02
C VAL A 109 -7.01 -2.26 4.49
N ALA A 110 -6.20 -2.79 3.59
CA ALA A 110 -5.18 -3.79 3.88
C ALA A 110 -3.88 -3.41 3.17
N HIS A 111 -2.81 -4.16 3.41
CA HIS A 111 -1.61 -4.01 2.61
C HIS A 111 -1.05 -5.38 2.22
N LEU A 112 -0.27 -5.40 1.16
CA LEU A 112 0.46 -6.57 0.70
C LEU A 112 1.69 -6.76 1.58
N ASP A 113 1.62 -7.73 2.49
CA ASP A 113 2.74 -8.04 3.35
C ASP A 113 3.89 -8.64 2.52
N GLY A 114 5.09 -8.11 2.71
CA GLY A 114 6.23 -8.50 1.90
C GLY A 114 6.40 -7.73 0.59
N GLY A 115 5.39 -6.98 0.18
CA GLY A 115 5.45 -6.10 -0.98
C GLY A 115 5.65 -6.81 -2.32
N VAL A 116 6.01 -6.03 -3.34
CA VAL A 116 6.24 -6.57 -4.68
C VAL A 116 7.42 -7.56 -4.70
N LYS A 117 8.36 -7.42 -3.78
CA LYS A 117 9.50 -8.34 -3.66
C LYS A 117 9.00 -9.76 -3.38
N LEU A 118 8.15 -9.93 -2.36
CA LEU A 118 7.60 -11.25 -2.03
C LEU A 118 6.65 -11.74 -3.11
N TRP A 119 5.88 -10.84 -3.71
CA TRP A 119 5.00 -11.14 -4.85
C TRP A 119 5.78 -11.84 -5.96
N LYS A 120 6.94 -11.27 -6.35
CA LYS A 120 7.80 -11.86 -7.37
C LYS A 120 8.42 -13.19 -6.93
N GLU A 121 8.88 -13.27 -5.68
CA GLU A 121 9.48 -14.49 -5.13
C GLU A 121 8.53 -15.66 -5.18
N GLN A 122 7.23 -15.39 -5.05
CA GLN A 122 6.19 -16.42 -5.12
C GLN A 122 5.70 -16.68 -6.55
N GLY A 123 6.36 -16.11 -7.53
CA GLY A 123 6.06 -16.38 -8.93
C GLY A 123 4.87 -15.65 -9.50
N LEU A 124 4.33 -14.65 -8.79
CA LEU A 124 3.21 -13.88 -9.30
C LEU A 124 3.69 -12.83 -10.30
N PRO A 125 2.86 -12.50 -11.31
CA PRO A 125 3.35 -11.71 -12.44
C PRO A 125 3.49 -10.23 -12.14
N VAL A 126 4.52 -9.63 -12.72
CA VAL A 126 4.67 -8.18 -12.85
C VAL A 126 4.86 -7.88 -14.32
N GLU A 127 4.52 -6.66 -14.71
CA GLU A 127 4.69 -6.20 -16.08
C GLU A 127 5.60 -4.96 -16.09
N PRO A 128 6.32 -4.73 -17.20
CA PRO A 128 7.12 -3.53 -17.30
C PRO A 128 6.23 -2.31 -17.36
N LEU A 129 6.75 -1.21 -16.85
CA LEU A 129 6.10 0.09 -16.98
C LEU A 129 6.47 0.63 -18.35
N SER A 130 5.53 0.71 -19.22
CA SER A 130 5.78 1.17 -20.59
C SER A 130 5.39 2.63 -20.80
#